data_91771a3a775b72c944b2c470b56c9d30
#
_entry.id   91771a3a775b72c944b2c470b56c9d30
#
_cell.length_a   1.000
_cell.length_b   1.000
_cell.length_c   1.000
_cell.angle_alpha   90.00
_cell.angle_beta   90.00
_cell.angle_gamma   90.00
#
_symmetry.space_group_name_H-M   'P 1'
#
loop_
_entity.id
_entity.type
_entity.pdbx_description
1 polymer ?
#
loop_
_entity_poly.entity_id
_entity_poly.type
_entity_poly.pdbx_seq_one_letter_code
_entity_poly.pdbx_strand_id
1 'polypeptide(L)'
;IDNFAQAPMLTMVWPTVPQYHDDYYALQVLSQYLSEGKNAPLNKVLIDEKKLTSNLYLYGYDAELAGQLQLQVMAFNGVDLNAVYAGIEEAFARFEKEGIAPEDLARIKAGQETEFYQGLSSVLGKGFQLAQYEIFAGNAAFISQDVKKILGVSQDDVMRVYRTYLKDKPYVASSFVPKGNKELVLAGSTKANVVEELIVEGAEEAFDASIAADYERTPSSFDRAKEPAYGASIEVTPPQVWQSTLSSGIDIAGISNDEVPLVAFEIKLDGGMLLDPAGKAGTANLLAELLLK
;
A
#
# COMPACT_ATOMS: atom_id res chain seq x y z
N ILE A 1 -3.47 25.69 6.00
CA ILE A 1 -4.64 26.26 5.34
C ILE A 1 -4.30 26.36 3.87
N ASP A 2 -5.12 25.78 3.04
CA ASP A 2 -4.89 25.71 1.62
C ASP A 2 -6.01 26.41 0.83
N ASN A 3 -5.63 27.08 -0.25
CA ASN A 3 -6.57 27.83 -1.09
C ASN A 3 -7.45 26.91 -1.97
N PHE A 4 -7.03 25.66 -2.19
CA PHE A 4 -7.66 24.71 -3.10
C PHE A 4 -8.30 23.52 -2.37
N ALA A 5 -7.99 23.34 -1.07
CA ALA A 5 -8.59 22.27 -0.28
C ALA A 5 -10.11 22.43 -0.21
N GLN A 6 -10.83 21.34 -0.43
CA GLN A 6 -12.29 21.30 -0.34
C GLN A 6 -12.77 20.60 0.94
N ALA A 7 -11.92 19.81 1.58
CA ALA A 7 -12.21 19.06 2.79
C ALA A 7 -11.02 19.07 3.74
N PRO A 8 -11.26 18.93 5.05
CA PRO A 8 -10.19 18.81 6.04
C PRO A 8 -9.45 17.47 5.88
N MET A 9 -8.13 17.48 6.09
CA MET A 9 -7.33 16.28 6.10
C MET A 9 -6.38 16.26 7.30
N LEU A 10 -6.38 15.16 8.03
CA LEU A 10 -5.42 14.87 9.09
C LEU A 10 -4.42 13.84 8.58
N THR A 11 -3.14 14.19 8.65
CA THR A 11 -2.05 13.25 8.41
C THR A 11 -1.24 13.08 9.68
N MET A 12 -1.00 11.86 10.11
CA MET A 12 -0.16 11.52 11.27
C MET A 12 0.96 10.60 10.80
N VAL A 13 2.20 10.91 11.19
CA VAL A 13 3.39 10.19 10.75
C VAL A 13 4.22 9.78 11.96
N TRP A 14 4.46 8.49 12.11
CA TRP A 14 5.36 7.91 13.10
C TRP A 14 6.64 7.43 12.42
N PRO A 15 7.83 7.76 12.95
CA PRO A 15 9.08 7.18 12.46
C PRO A 15 9.13 5.69 12.80
N THR A 16 9.57 4.88 11.83
CA THR A 16 9.70 3.43 11.95
C THR A 16 11.07 2.95 11.47
N VAL A 17 11.19 1.67 11.19
CA VAL A 17 12.41 0.98 10.78
C VAL A 17 12.57 0.96 9.26
N PRO A 18 13.81 0.76 8.77
CA PRO A 18 14.03 0.57 7.34
C PRO A 18 13.38 -0.71 6.82
N GLN A 19 13.25 -0.79 5.50
CA GLN A 19 12.74 -1.96 4.80
C GLN A 19 13.60 -3.21 5.13
N TYR A 20 12.94 -4.36 5.27
CA TYR A 20 13.53 -5.65 5.63
C TYR A 20 14.12 -5.76 7.06
N HIS A 21 13.98 -4.73 7.89
CA HIS A 21 14.23 -4.87 9.33
C HIS A 21 13.29 -5.93 9.94
N ASP A 22 13.66 -6.55 11.05
CA ASP A 22 12.83 -7.60 11.66
C ASP A 22 11.41 -7.12 12.03
N ASP A 23 11.28 -5.88 12.45
CA ASP A 23 9.98 -5.29 12.80
C ASP A 23 9.15 -4.83 11.60
N TYR A 24 9.77 -4.68 10.43
CA TYR A 24 9.09 -4.27 9.19
C TYR A 24 7.85 -5.13 8.90
N TYR A 25 7.99 -6.44 8.96
CA TYR A 25 6.91 -7.40 8.63
C TYR A 25 5.72 -7.29 9.56
N ALA A 26 5.97 -7.16 10.86
CA ALA A 26 4.91 -6.97 11.84
C ALA A 26 4.23 -5.60 11.71
N LEU A 27 4.96 -4.55 11.31
CA LEU A 27 4.39 -3.23 10.99
C LEU A 27 3.50 -3.26 9.75
N GLN A 28 3.87 -4.03 8.72
CA GLN A 28 3.02 -4.24 7.54
C GLN A 28 1.72 -4.96 7.92
N VAL A 29 1.79 -6.02 8.72
CA VAL A 29 0.58 -6.70 9.21
C VAL A 29 -0.28 -5.76 10.06
N LEU A 30 0.34 -4.97 10.95
CA LEU A 30 -0.37 -4.01 11.80
C LEU A 30 -1.12 -2.95 10.95
N SER A 31 -0.46 -2.38 9.93
CA SER A 31 -1.08 -1.37 9.08
C SER A 31 -2.28 -1.92 8.31
N GLN A 32 -2.15 -3.11 7.74
CA GLN A 32 -3.23 -3.79 7.03
C GLN A 32 -4.40 -4.13 7.98
N TYR A 33 -4.11 -4.69 9.13
CA TYR A 33 -5.15 -5.02 10.11
C TYR A 33 -5.94 -3.80 10.57
N LEU A 34 -5.26 -2.69 10.84
CA LEU A 34 -5.91 -1.48 11.35
C LEU A 34 -6.75 -0.74 10.32
N SER A 35 -6.42 -0.84 9.02
CA SER A 35 -7.00 0.02 7.98
C SER A 35 -7.60 -0.69 6.77
N GLU A 36 -7.31 -1.98 6.54
CA GLU A 36 -7.78 -2.65 5.34
C GLU A 36 -9.02 -3.51 5.58
N GLY A 37 -10.02 -3.32 4.73
CA GLY A 37 -11.27 -4.04 4.79
C GLY A 37 -12.30 -3.41 5.73
N LYS A 38 -13.55 -3.85 5.58
CA LYS A 38 -14.70 -3.28 6.27
C LYS A 38 -14.62 -3.40 7.80
N ASN A 39 -14.06 -4.49 8.30
CA ASN A 39 -13.99 -4.78 9.73
C ASN A 39 -12.72 -4.22 10.40
N ALA A 40 -11.83 -3.56 9.64
CA ALA A 40 -10.64 -2.95 10.19
C ALA A 40 -11.00 -1.92 11.28
N PRO A 41 -10.30 -1.88 12.41
CA PRO A 41 -10.65 -1.02 13.55
C PRO A 41 -10.85 0.45 13.20
N LEU A 42 -9.97 1.03 12.38
CA LEU A 42 -10.08 2.42 11.95
C LEU A 42 -11.29 2.64 11.03
N ASN A 43 -11.54 1.74 10.08
CA ASN A 43 -12.68 1.84 9.17
C ASN A 43 -13.99 1.73 9.92
N LYS A 44 -14.08 0.78 10.85
CA LYS A 44 -15.28 0.58 11.65
C LYS A 44 -15.63 1.82 12.46
N VAL A 45 -14.65 2.41 13.16
CA VAL A 45 -14.91 3.58 14.00
C VAL A 45 -15.15 4.84 13.15
N LEU A 46 -14.25 5.15 12.20
CA LEU A 46 -14.27 6.43 11.51
C LEU A 46 -15.28 6.49 10.36
N ILE A 47 -15.48 5.37 9.64
CA ILE A 47 -16.37 5.31 8.47
C ILE A 47 -17.77 4.85 8.89
N ASP A 48 -17.89 3.67 9.53
CA ASP A 48 -19.19 3.06 9.76
C ASP A 48 -19.94 3.68 10.92
N GLU A 49 -19.29 3.85 12.08
CA GLU A 49 -19.95 4.29 13.31
C GLU A 49 -20.04 5.82 13.39
N LYS A 50 -18.91 6.51 13.26
CA LYS A 50 -18.86 7.97 13.44
C LYS A 50 -19.13 8.75 12.16
N LYS A 51 -18.99 8.14 10.98
CA LYS A 51 -19.23 8.75 9.67
C LYS A 51 -18.45 10.05 9.47
N LEU A 52 -17.17 10.05 9.85
CA LEU A 52 -16.30 11.23 9.77
C LEU A 52 -15.58 11.31 8.43
N THR A 53 -15.43 10.20 7.73
CA THR A 53 -14.75 10.08 6.44
C THR A 53 -15.39 8.97 5.61
N SER A 54 -15.13 8.97 4.30
CA SER A 54 -15.47 7.85 3.40
C SER A 54 -14.30 6.89 3.20
N ASN A 55 -13.07 7.34 3.47
CA ASN A 55 -11.86 6.55 3.31
C ASN A 55 -10.72 7.09 4.16
N LEU A 56 -9.82 6.18 4.50
CA LEU A 56 -8.57 6.47 5.17
C LEU A 56 -7.48 5.53 4.68
N TYR A 57 -6.23 5.89 4.90
CA TYR A 57 -5.08 5.10 4.52
C TYR A 57 -4.08 5.06 5.66
N LEU A 58 -3.65 3.86 6.03
CA LEU A 58 -2.53 3.64 6.94
C LEU A 58 -1.51 2.76 6.20
N TYR A 59 -0.34 3.29 5.93
CA TYR A 59 0.67 2.59 5.13
C TYR A 59 2.09 2.92 5.58
N GLY A 60 2.99 1.96 5.40
CA GLY A 60 4.42 2.15 5.59
C GLY A 60 5.06 2.78 4.35
N TYR A 61 5.97 3.70 4.56
CA TYR A 61 6.93 4.16 3.56
C TYR A 61 8.32 3.83 4.09
N ASP A 62 8.84 2.70 3.62
CA ASP A 62 10.04 2.09 4.17
C ASP A 62 11.16 2.21 3.13
N ALA A 63 12.21 2.93 3.50
CA ALA A 63 13.39 3.19 2.66
C ALA A 63 14.61 2.45 3.21
N GLU A 64 15.78 2.66 2.61
CA GLU A 64 17.03 1.99 2.96
C GLU A 64 17.49 2.28 4.39
N LEU A 65 17.38 3.53 4.84
CA LEU A 65 17.94 4.00 6.11
C LEU A 65 16.93 4.11 7.24
N ALA A 66 15.67 4.35 6.92
CA ALA A 66 14.59 4.55 7.87
C ALA A 66 13.24 4.32 7.21
N GLY A 67 12.21 4.12 8.03
CA GLY A 67 10.83 4.04 7.60
C GLY A 67 9.93 5.02 8.34
N GLN A 68 8.70 5.11 7.88
CA GLN A 68 7.62 5.82 8.55
C GLN A 68 6.30 5.10 8.35
N LEU A 69 5.45 5.14 9.35
CA LEU A 69 4.06 4.74 9.24
C LEU A 69 3.20 5.99 9.15
N GLN A 70 2.42 6.11 8.10
CA GLN A 70 1.60 7.29 7.83
C GLN A 70 0.12 6.92 7.83
N LEU A 71 -0.65 7.60 8.69
CA LEU A 71 -2.11 7.59 8.70
C LEU A 71 -2.62 8.87 8.06
N GLN A 72 -3.45 8.72 7.04
CA GLN A 72 -4.07 9.84 6.35
C GLN A 72 -5.60 9.67 6.36
N VAL A 73 -6.31 10.67 6.86
CA VAL A 73 -7.76 10.70 6.93
C VAL A 73 -8.27 11.96 6.27
N MET A 74 -8.96 11.81 5.13
CA MET A 74 -9.67 12.91 4.48
C MET A 74 -11.10 12.94 5.04
N ALA A 75 -11.36 13.89 5.92
CA ALA A 75 -12.64 14.02 6.59
C ALA A 75 -13.71 14.62 5.65
N PHE A 76 -14.99 14.40 5.94
CA PHE A 76 -16.04 15.08 5.21
C PHE A 76 -15.97 16.60 5.43
N ASN A 77 -16.51 17.36 4.46
CA ASN A 77 -16.51 18.81 4.54
C ASN A 77 -17.17 19.29 5.86
N GLY A 78 -16.50 20.22 6.56
CA GLY A 78 -16.97 20.77 7.83
C GLY A 78 -16.72 19.88 9.06
N VAL A 79 -16.12 18.71 8.91
CA VAL A 79 -15.77 17.85 10.04
C VAL A 79 -14.54 18.41 10.76
N ASP A 80 -14.63 18.52 12.09
CA ASP A 80 -13.55 18.91 12.96
C ASP A 80 -12.49 17.79 13.07
N LEU A 81 -11.22 18.09 12.82
CA LEU A 81 -10.12 17.13 12.92
C LEU A 81 -9.89 16.63 14.35
N ASN A 82 -10.39 17.32 15.37
CA ASN A 82 -10.39 16.81 16.75
C ASN A 82 -11.33 15.60 16.91
N ALA A 83 -12.47 15.60 16.22
CA ALA A 83 -13.36 14.45 16.19
C ALA A 83 -12.73 13.26 15.47
N VAL A 84 -11.99 13.51 14.39
CA VAL A 84 -11.23 12.47 13.66
C VAL A 84 -10.15 11.88 14.57
N TYR A 85 -9.38 12.72 15.23
CA TYR A 85 -8.34 12.28 16.16
C TYR A 85 -8.91 11.44 17.32
N ALA A 86 -10.00 11.89 17.93
CA ALA A 86 -10.67 11.12 18.98
C ALA A 86 -11.16 9.76 18.49
N GLY A 87 -11.62 9.66 17.23
CA GLY A 87 -12.00 8.40 16.61
C GLY A 87 -10.80 7.48 16.36
N ILE A 88 -9.64 8.02 15.98
CA ILE A 88 -8.39 7.25 15.83
C ILE A 88 -7.97 6.68 17.19
N GLU A 89 -7.95 7.49 18.24
CA GLU A 89 -7.62 7.04 19.60
C GLU A 89 -8.59 5.94 20.08
N GLU A 90 -9.86 6.06 19.77
CA GLU A 90 -10.86 5.02 20.10
C GLU A 90 -10.56 3.72 19.35
N ALA A 91 -10.24 3.78 18.05
CA ALA A 91 -9.90 2.59 17.27
C ALA A 91 -8.64 1.91 17.81
N PHE A 92 -7.64 2.68 18.18
CA PHE A 92 -6.42 2.16 18.81
C PHE A 92 -6.68 1.53 20.18
N ALA A 93 -7.53 2.15 21.00
CA ALA A 93 -7.90 1.59 22.30
C ALA A 93 -8.67 0.27 22.16
N ARG A 94 -9.55 0.14 21.15
CA ARG A 94 -10.22 -1.13 20.84
C ARG A 94 -9.21 -2.21 20.41
N PHE A 95 -8.31 -1.87 19.49
CA PHE A 95 -7.23 -2.77 19.09
C PHE A 95 -6.36 -3.20 20.27
N GLU A 96 -6.00 -2.28 21.14
CA GLU A 96 -5.18 -2.60 22.31
C GLU A 96 -5.86 -3.60 23.26
N LYS A 97 -7.16 -3.51 23.38
CA LYS A 97 -7.97 -4.40 24.21
C LYS A 97 -8.21 -5.77 23.56
N GLU A 98 -8.45 -5.80 22.26
CA GLU A 98 -8.90 -7.00 21.54
C GLU A 98 -7.74 -7.74 20.85
N GLY A 99 -6.68 -7.01 20.46
CA GLY A 99 -5.57 -7.53 19.67
C GLY A 99 -5.96 -7.85 18.23
N ILE A 100 -5.15 -8.63 17.55
CA ILE A 100 -5.44 -9.19 16.23
C ILE A 100 -5.95 -10.62 16.38
N ALA A 101 -7.08 -10.95 15.76
CA ALA A 101 -7.61 -12.32 15.76
C ALA A 101 -6.72 -13.25 14.93
N PRO A 102 -6.57 -14.54 15.32
CA PRO A 102 -5.76 -15.51 14.58
C PRO A 102 -6.17 -15.63 13.11
N GLU A 103 -7.46 -15.57 12.82
CA GLU A 103 -8.04 -15.67 11.49
C GLU A 103 -7.65 -14.47 10.61
N ASP A 104 -7.67 -13.27 11.18
CA ASP A 104 -7.27 -12.05 10.47
C ASP A 104 -5.78 -12.04 10.20
N LEU A 105 -4.95 -12.45 11.17
CA LEU A 105 -3.53 -12.60 10.96
C LEU A 105 -3.22 -13.61 9.85
N ALA A 106 -3.89 -14.76 9.86
CA ALA A 106 -3.72 -15.79 8.82
C ALA A 106 -4.13 -15.25 7.44
N ARG A 107 -5.26 -14.54 7.35
CA ARG A 107 -5.75 -13.94 6.12
C ARG A 107 -4.76 -12.89 5.56
N ILE A 108 -4.26 -12.00 6.41
CA ILE A 108 -3.29 -10.96 6.00
C ILE A 108 -2.00 -11.62 5.50
N LYS A 109 -1.45 -12.59 6.23
CA LYS A 109 -0.24 -13.31 5.81
C LYS A 109 -0.41 -14.04 4.48
N ALA A 110 -1.57 -14.67 4.26
CA ALA A 110 -1.89 -15.32 2.98
C ALA A 110 -1.98 -14.30 1.82
N GLY A 111 -2.52 -13.10 2.09
CA GLY A 111 -2.51 -11.99 1.12
C GLY A 111 -1.09 -11.56 0.76
N GLN A 112 -0.25 -11.30 1.75
CA GLN A 112 1.14 -10.90 1.55
C GLN A 112 1.96 -11.99 0.85
N GLU A 113 1.74 -13.26 1.17
CA GLU A 113 2.36 -14.39 0.47
C GLU A 113 1.94 -14.43 -1.01
N THR A 114 0.66 -14.21 -1.27
CA THR A 114 0.12 -14.16 -2.64
C THR A 114 0.77 -13.02 -3.43
N GLU A 115 0.86 -11.82 -2.87
CA GLU A 115 1.52 -10.67 -3.48
C GLU A 115 3.00 -10.93 -3.75
N PHE A 116 3.70 -11.56 -2.80
CA PHE A 116 5.08 -11.96 -2.96
C PHE A 116 5.27 -12.86 -4.20
N TYR A 117 4.47 -13.91 -4.34
CA TYR A 117 4.58 -14.82 -5.50
C TYR A 117 4.08 -14.17 -6.80
N GLN A 118 3.08 -13.30 -6.75
CA GLN A 118 2.65 -12.53 -7.92
C GLN A 118 3.78 -11.62 -8.44
N GLY A 119 4.54 -10.98 -7.56
CA GLY A 119 5.73 -10.20 -7.93
C GLY A 119 6.77 -11.02 -8.70
N LEU A 120 6.85 -12.32 -8.45
CA LEU A 120 7.77 -13.25 -9.12
C LEU A 120 7.24 -13.84 -10.43
N SER A 121 6.01 -13.54 -10.83
CA SER A 121 5.40 -14.12 -12.03
C SER A 121 5.94 -13.54 -13.35
N SER A 122 6.66 -12.41 -13.30
CA SER A 122 7.24 -11.77 -14.49
C SER A 122 8.75 -11.60 -14.38
N VAL A 123 9.44 -11.60 -15.54
CA VAL A 123 10.89 -11.35 -15.59
C VAL A 123 11.25 -9.98 -15.04
N LEU A 124 10.44 -8.97 -15.35
CA LEU A 124 10.63 -7.61 -14.86
C LEU A 124 10.46 -7.55 -13.33
N GLY A 125 9.40 -8.18 -12.80
CA GLY A 125 9.16 -8.25 -11.35
C GLY A 125 10.31 -8.95 -10.62
N LYS A 126 10.80 -10.08 -11.14
CA LYS A 126 11.99 -10.76 -10.60
C LYS A 126 13.22 -9.84 -10.59
N GLY A 127 13.45 -9.09 -11.69
CA GLY A 127 14.57 -8.16 -11.80
C GLY A 127 14.51 -7.05 -10.76
N PHE A 128 13.36 -6.41 -10.59
CA PHE A 128 13.15 -5.40 -9.56
C PHE A 128 13.32 -5.95 -8.15
N GLN A 129 12.74 -7.12 -7.87
CA GLN A 129 12.83 -7.75 -6.56
C GLN A 129 14.28 -8.07 -6.17
N LEU A 130 15.06 -8.66 -7.10
CA LEU A 130 16.47 -8.95 -6.87
C LEU A 130 17.30 -7.69 -6.64
N ALA A 131 17.06 -6.64 -7.44
CA ALA A 131 17.74 -5.36 -7.27
C ALA A 131 17.40 -4.71 -5.92
N GLN A 132 16.14 -4.77 -5.50
CA GLN A 132 15.69 -4.23 -4.22
C GLN A 132 16.32 -4.99 -3.03
N TYR A 133 16.42 -6.32 -3.10
CA TYR A 133 17.10 -7.09 -2.08
C TYR A 133 18.59 -6.76 -2.01
N GLU A 134 19.26 -6.60 -3.15
CA GLU A 134 20.67 -6.23 -3.16
C GLU A 134 20.89 -4.87 -2.50
N ILE A 135 20.04 -3.87 -2.81
CA ILE A 135 20.18 -2.51 -2.29
C ILE A 135 19.82 -2.44 -0.80
N PHE A 136 18.66 -2.98 -0.41
CA PHE A 136 18.09 -2.75 0.93
C PHE A 136 18.40 -3.87 1.94
N ALA A 137 18.62 -5.09 1.48
CA ALA A 137 19.00 -6.21 2.34
C ALA A 137 20.48 -6.62 2.19
N GLY A 138 21.21 -6.01 1.25
CA GLY A 138 22.63 -6.28 0.99
C GLY A 138 22.90 -7.66 0.35
N ASN A 139 21.85 -8.36 -0.11
CA ASN A 139 21.99 -9.69 -0.70
C ASN A 139 20.78 -10.05 -1.58
N ALA A 140 20.96 -10.18 -2.88
CA ALA A 140 19.90 -10.60 -3.80
C ALA A 140 19.27 -11.97 -3.46
N ALA A 141 20.02 -12.88 -2.77
CA ALA A 141 19.50 -14.16 -2.32
C ALA A 141 18.58 -14.07 -1.08
N PHE A 142 18.29 -12.88 -0.57
CA PHE A 142 17.39 -12.65 0.56
C PHE A 142 15.97 -13.16 0.32
N ILE A 143 15.57 -13.34 -0.93
CA ILE A 143 14.25 -13.83 -1.36
C ILE A 143 13.76 -15.04 -0.57
N SER A 144 14.63 -15.97 -0.25
CA SER A 144 14.26 -17.18 0.51
C SER A 144 14.00 -16.91 2.00
N GLN A 145 14.49 -15.79 2.51
CA GLN A 145 14.26 -15.35 3.89
C GLN A 145 13.02 -14.47 3.99
N ASP A 146 12.75 -13.69 2.99
CA ASP A 146 11.66 -12.72 2.96
C ASP A 146 10.30 -13.38 3.19
N VAL A 147 9.95 -14.38 2.39
CA VAL A 147 8.69 -15.11 2.57
C VAL A 147 8.59 -15.80 3.95
N LYS A 148 9.70 -16.29 4.49
CA LYS A 148 9.71 -16.88 5.84
C LYS A 148 9.43 -15.83 6.91
N LYS A 149 9.95 -14.62 6.76
CA LYS A 149 9.69 -13.51 7.68
C LYS A 149 8.23 -13.06 7.60
N ILE A 150 7.66 -12.94 6.39
CA ILE A 150 6.22 -12.67 6.18
C ILE A 150 5.38 -13.70 6.96
N LEU A 151 5.62 -14.98 6.72
CA LEU A 151 4.85 -16.06 7.33
C LEU A 151 5.16 -16.27 8.83
N GLY A 152 6.31 -15.77 9.30
CA GLY A 152 6.77 -15.90 10.68
C GLY A 152 6.11 -14.92 11.66
N VAL A 153 5.42 -13.87 11.20
CA VAL A 153 4.81 -12.86 12.08
C VAL A 153 3.77 -13.50 13.00
N SER A 154 3.87 -13.23 14.28
CA SER A 154 2.94 -13.66 15.32
C SER A 154 2.04 -12.52 15.82
N GLN A 155 0.96 -12.86 16.54
CA GLN A 155 0.10 -11.87 17.21
C GLN A 155 0.90 -11.02 18.22
N ASP A 156 1.85 -11.64 18.94
CA ASP A 156 2.71 -10.96 19.90
C ASP A 156 3.64 -9.96 19.22
N ASP A 157 4.13 -10.27 18.00
CA ASP A 157 4.94 -9.33 17.21
C ASP A 157 4.13 -8.11 16.81
N VAL A 158 2.89 -8.30 16.35
CA VAL A 158 1.99 -7.21 15.99
C VAL A 158 1.72 -6.29 17.19
N MET A 159 1.44 -6.86 18.35
CA MET A 159 1.22 -6.09 19.58
C MET A 159 2.51 -5.42 20.08
N ARG A 160 3.65 -6.06 19.92
CA ARG A 160 4.96 -5.52 20.28
C ARG A 160 5.30 -4.28 19.44
N VAL A 161 5.16 -4.36 18.12
CA VAL A 161 5.45 -3.21 17.22
C VAL A 161 4.45 -2.07 17.43
N TYR A 162 3.18 -2.35 17.70
CA TYR A 162 2.20 -1.32 18.08
C TYR A 162 2.68 -0.53 19.31
N ARG A 163 3.12 -1.21 20.37
CA ARG A 163 3.62 -0.56 21.59
C ARG A 163 4.96 0.13 21.39
N THR A 164 5.78 -0.38 20.46
CA THR A 164 7.12 0.15 20.22
C THR A 164 7.09 1.42 19.37
N TYR A 165 6.19 1.50 18.38
CA TYR A 165 6.24 2.54 17.37
C TYR A 165 5.02 3.47 17.35
N LEU A 166 3.85 3.06 17.85
CA LEU A 166 2.63 3.85 17.78
C LEU A 166 2.14 4.32 19.15
N LYS A 167 1.90 3.37 20.08
CA LYS A 167 1.29 3.69 21.36
C LYS A 167 2.15 4.65 22.17
N ASP A 168 1.60 5.81 22.52
CA ASP A 168 2.26 6.84 23.30
C ASP A 168 3.62 7.29 22.73
N LYS A 169 3.80 7.16 21.39
CA LYS A 169 5.03 7.55 20.71
C LYS A 169 4.91 8.91 20.06
N PRO A 170 6.04 9.63 19.96
CA PRO A 170 6.07 10.90 19.23
C PRO A 170 5.67 10.69 17.77
N TYR A 171 4.85 11.58 17.27
CA TYR A 171 4.45 11.64 15.86
C TYR A 171 4.40 13.08 15.38
N VAL A 172 4.42 13.26 14.08
CA VAL A 172 4.13 14.54 13.45
C VAL A 172 2.70 14.51 12.94
N ALA A 173 1.87 15.47 13.38
CA ALA A 173 0.54 15.64 12.85
C ALA A 173 0.46 16.89 11.97
N SER A 174 -0.17 16.76 10.81
CA SER A 174 -0.44 17.86 9.88
C SER A 174 -1.94 18.02 9.69
N SER A 175 -2.43 19.22 9.98
CA SER A 175 -3.82 19.62 9.74
C SER A 175 -3.88 20.44 8.46
N PHE A 176 -4.51 19.90 7.45
CA PHE A 176 -4.73 20.55 6.16
C PHE A 176 -6.21 20.90 6.03
N VAL A 177 -6.56 22.18 6.05
CA VAL A 177 -7.95 22.62 6.08
C VAL A 177 -8.24 23.70 5.02
N PRO A 178 -9.48 23.77 4.51
CA PRO A 178 -9.88 24.79 3.56
C PRO A 178 -9.67 26.20 4.10
N LYS A 179 -9.43 27.14 3.21
CA LYS A 179 -9.30 28.55 3.55
C LYS A 179 -10.58 29.07 4.22
N GLY A 180 -10.41 29.70 5.37
CA GLY A 180 -11.51 30.22 6.16
C GLY A 180 -11.93 29.31 7.34
N ASN A 181 -11.60 28.02 7.32
CA ASN A 181 -12.07 27.02 8.28
C ASN A 181 -10.97 26.65 9.30
N LYS A 182 -10.35 27.67 9.93
CA LYS A 182 -9.25 27.46 10.89
C LYS A 182 -9.68 26.72 12.15
N GLU A 183 -10.96 26.77 12.47
CA GLU A 183 -11.57 26.10 13.61
C GLU A 183 -11.55 24.56 13.48
N LEU A 184 -11.38 24.06 12.27
CA LEU A 184 -11.36 22.61 12.01
C LEU A 184 -10.00 21.94 12.25
N VAL A 185 -8.93 22.72 12.53
CA VAL A 185 -7.60 22.14 12.76
C VAL A 185 -7.54 21.36 14.08
N LEU A 186 -6.69 20.35 14.11
CA LEU A 186 -6.41 19.60 15.33
C LEU A 186 -5.87 20.55 16.42
N ALA A 187 -6.38 20.43 17.63
CA ALA A 187 -5.98 21.24 18.78
C ALA A 187 -4.46 21.13 19.02
N GLY A 188 -3.83 22.24 19.38
CA GLY A 188 -2.38 22.31 19.55
C GLY A 188 -1.60 22.49 18.25
N SER A 189 -2.25 22.50 17.09
CA SER A 189 -1.58 22.78 15.81
C SER A 189 -1.03 24.21 15.77
N THR A 190 0.19 24.36 15.28
CA THR A 190 0.80 25.66 14.98
C THR A 190 0.81 25.89 13.48
N LYS A 191 0.71 27.16 13.05
CA LYS A 191 0.79 27.47 11.62
C LYS A 191 2.18 27.10 11.09
N ALA A 192 2.22 26.26 10.06
CA ALA A 192 3.47 25.96 9.37
C ALA A 192 4.01 27.23 8.68
N ASN A 193 5.29 27.53 8.87
CA ASN A 193 5.98 28.59 8.14
C ASN A 193 6.41 28.01 6.77
N VAL A 194 5.47 27.96 5.84
CA VAL A 194 5.77 27.63 4.46
C VAL A 194 6.27 28.92 3.79
N VAL A 195 7.51 28.91 3.35
CA VAL A 195 8.07 29.95 2.50
C VAL A 195 7.69 29.54 1.06
N GLU A 196 6.73 30.25 0.48
CA GLU A 196 6.43 30.10 -0.95
C GLU A 196 7.57 30.72 -1.73
N GLU A 197 8.25 29.92 -2.53
CA GLU A 197 9.22 30.44 -3.50
C GLU A 197 8.46 31.26 -4.55
N LEU A 198 8.95 32.48 -4.80
CA LEU A 198 8.41 33.30 -5.87
C LEU A 198 8.80 32.62 -7.19
N ILE A 199 7.81 32.13 -7.92
CA ILE A 199 8.00 31.68 -9.30
C ILE A 199 8.26 32.94 -10.12
N VAL A 200 9.50 33.17 -10.47
CA VAL A 200 9.89 34.23 -11.40
C VAL A 200 9.81 33.64 -12.80
N GLU A 201 8.84 34.09 -13.61
CA GLU A 201 8.73 33.68 -15.02
C GLU A 201 10.06 34.03 -15.73
N GLY A 202 10.68 33.04 -16.39
CA GLY A 202 11.93 33.18 -17.10
C GLY A 202 13.20 33.04 -16.26
N ALA A 203 13.11 32.74 -14.95
CA ALA A 203 14.26 32.28 -14.16
C ALA A 203 14.55 30.80 -14.47
N GLU A 204 15.00 30.52 -15.67
CA GLU A 204 15.65 29.26 -15.97
C GLU A 204 16.99 29.24 -15.27
N GLU A 205 17.28 28.21 -14.47
CA GLU A 205 18.64 27.97 -14.02
C GLU A 205 19.54 27.85 -15.24
N ALA A 206 20.40 28.81 -15.44
CA ALA A 206 21.42 28.72 -16.47
C ALA A 206 22.39 27.59 -16.07
N PHE A 207 22.21 26.42 -16.65
CA PHE A 207 23.12 25.30 -16.48
C PHE A 207 24.45 25.68 -17.18
N ASP A 208 25.45 26.05 -16.39
CA ASP A 208 26.80 26.27 -16.90
C ASP A 208 27.50 24.93 -17.12
N ALA A 209 27.47 24.45 -18.37
CA ALA A 209 28.11 23.21 -18.77
C ALA A 209 29.66 23.24 -18.59
N SER A 210 30.26 24.42 -18.31
CA SER A 210 31.70 24.54 -18.02
C SER A 210 32.05 24.21 -16.57
N ILE A 211 31.06 24.22 -15.66
CA ILE A 211 31.23 23.72 -14.29
C ILE A 211 31.14 22.20 -14.34
N ALA A 212 32.28 21.56 -14.69
CA ALA A 212 32.37 20.11 -14.54
C ALA A 212 32.13 19.78 -13.05
N ALA A 213 31.08 19.03 -12.76
CA ALA A 213 30.94 18.47 -11.43
C ALA A 213 32.19 17.67 -11.10
N ASP A 214 32.80 17.94 -9.95
CA ASP A 214 33.93 17.20 -9.41
C ASP A 214 33.43 15.81 -8.99
N TYR A 215 33.07 15.02 -10.01
CA TYR A 215 32.40 13.73 -9.84
C TYR A 215 33.33 12.63 -10.34
N GLU A 216 33.86 11.86 -9.43
CA GLU A 216 34.58 10.63 -9.73
C GLU A 216 33.60 9.50 -10.00
N ARG A 217 33.55 9.02 -11.23
CA ARG A 217 32.65 7.96 -11.64
C ARG A 217 33.03 6.66 -10.94
N THR A 218 32.10 6.06 -10.23
CA THR A 218 32.29 4.74 -9.63
C THR A 218 32.73 3.74 -10.71
N PRO A 219 33.86 3.05 -10.55
CA PRO A 219 34.32 2.06 -11.51
C PRO A 219 33.26 0.98 -11.75
N SER A 220 33.03 0.62 -13.00
CA SER A 220 32.14 -0.47 -13.38
C SER A 220 32.96 -1.66 -13.86
N SER A 221 32.59 -2.87 -13.43
CA SER A 221 33.23 -4.12 -13.88
C SER A 221 32.90 -4.50 -15.32
N PHE A 222 31.92 -3.81 -15.94
CA PHE A 222 31.52 -4.03 -17.32
C PHE A 222 31.26 -2.70 -18.04
N ASP A 223 31.41 -2.73 -19.37
CA ASP A 223 31.16 -1.58 -20.22
C ASP A 223 29.65 -1.37 -20.40
N ARG A 224 29.11 -0.34 -19.75
CA ARG A 224 27.67 0.01 -19.82
C ARG A 224 27.28 0.68 -21.14
N ALA A 225 28.22 1.08 -21.95
CA ALA A 225 27.95 1.63 -23.30
C ALA A 225 27.72 0.50 -24.34
N LYS A 226 28.06 -0.73 -23.98
CA LYS A 226 27.89 -1.88 -24.85
C LYS A 226 26.58 -2.60 -24.49
N GLU A 227 25.66 -2.61 -25.44
CA GLU A 227 24.42 -3.35 -25.31
C GLU A 227 24.70 -4.87 -25.22
N PRO A 228 24.09 -5.59 -24.27
CA PRO A 228 24.19 -7.04 -24.22
C PRO A 228 23.71 -7.67 -25.54
N ALA A 229 24.35 -8.75 -25.96
CA ALA A 229 23.89 -9.48 -27.14
C ALA A 229 22.50 -10.07 -26.90
N TYR A 230 21.62 -9.92 -27.88
CA TYR A 230 20.32 -10.59 -27.83
C TYR A 230 20.52 -12.12 -27.85
N GLY A 231 19.78 -12.81 -27.01
CA GLY A 231 19.73 -14.27 -27.05
C GLY A 231 19.05 -14.81 -28.32
N ALA A 232 19.05 -16.11 -28.50
CA ALA A 232 18.26 -16.74 -29.56
C ALA A 232 16.76 -16.39 -29.41
N SER A 233 16.07 -16.24 -30.54
CA SER A 233 14.62 -16.04 -30.54
C SER A 233 13.95 -17.18 -29.77
N ILE A 234 13.09 -16.83 -28.83
CA ILE A 234 12.32 -17.81 -28.06
C ILE A 234 11.19 -18.32 -28.96
N GLU A 235 11.13 -19.63 -29.13
CA GLU A 235 9.98 -20.29 -29.78
C GLU A 235 8.84 -20.36 -28.77
N VAL A 236 7.74 -19.64 -29.04
CA VAL A 236 6.58 -19.61 -28.16
C VAL A 236 5.72 -20.84 -28.43
N THR A 237 5.70 -21.76 -27.47
CA THR A 237 4.77 -22.91 -27.50
C THR A 237 3.49 -22.50 -26.74
N PRO A 238 2.32 -22.51 -27.41
CA PRO A 238 1.05 -22.25 -26.71
C PRO A 238 0.83 -23.26 -25.57
N PRO A 239 0.36 -22.80 -24.41
CA PRO A 239 0.08 -23.68 -23.28
C PRO A 239 -1.05 -24.65 -23.62
N GLN A 240 -0.99 -25.88 -23.08
CA GLN A 240 -2.08 -26.83 -23.20
C GLN A 240 -3.24 -26.48 -22.29
N VAL A 241 -4.41 -26.27 -22.89
CA VAL A 241 -5.65 -26.02 -22.17
C VAL A 241 -6.34 -27.34 -21.87
N TRP A 242 -6.59 -27.62 -20.58
CA TRP A 242 -7.46 -28.71 -20.17
C TRP A 242 -8.89 -28.20 -19.99
N GLN A 243 -9.87 -29.08 -20.17
CA GLN A 243 -11.29 -28.74 -20.01
C GLN A 243 -11.99 -29.83 -19.20
N SER A 244 -12.98 -29.38 -18.40
CA SER A 244 -13.82 -30.25 -17.59
C SER A 244 -15.19 -29.61 -17.37
N THR A 245 -16.20 -30.40 -17.10
CA THR A 245 -17.55 -29.94 -16.74
C THR A 245 -17.87 -30.44 -15.34
N LEU A 246 -18.27 -29.57 -14.44
CA LEU A 246 -18.71 -29.96 -13.11
C LEU A 246 -20.10 -30.63 -13.17
N SER A 247 -20.43 -31.40 -12.14
CA SER A 247 -21.75 -32.05 -12.02
C SER A 247 -22.92 -31.05 -11.99
N SER A 248 -22.66 -29.78 -11.69
CA SER A 248 -23.60 -28.66 -11.75
C SER A 248 -23.83 -28.13 -13.16
N GLY A 249 -23.09 -28.62 -14.18
CA GLY A 249 -23.13 -28.12 -15.56
C GLY A 249 -22.24 -26.92 -15.84
N ILE A 250 -21.36 -26.53 -14.91
CA ILE A 250 -20.41 -25.45 -15.11
C ILE A 250 -19.20 -26.00 -15.87
N ASP A 251 -18.87 -25.38 -17.00
CA ASP A 251 -17.66 -25.68 -17.76
C ASP A 251 -16.44 -24.97 -17.16
N ILE A 252 -15.36 -25.70 -17.02
CA ILE A 252 -14.07 -25.19 -16.53
C ILE A 252 -13.03 -25.41 -17.63
N ALA A 253 -12.24 -24.39 -17.88
CA ALA A 253 -11.04 -24.49 -18.69
C ALA A 253 -9.85 -23.95 -17.91
N GLY A 254 -8.70 -24.59 -18.01
CA GLY A 254 -7.52 -24.16 -17.25
C GLY A 254 -6.22 -24.50 -17.94
N ILE A 255 -5.19 -23.84 -17.48
CA ILE A 255 -3.79 -24.05 -17.90
C ILE A 255 -3.00 -24.36 -16.64
N SER A 256 -2.16 -25.38 -16.68
CA SER A 256 -1.23 -25.67 -15.59
C SER A 256 0.06 -24.88 -15.81
N ASN A 257 0.47 -24.13 -14.79
CA ASN A 257 1.76 -23.45 -14.70
C ASN A 257 2.28 -23.67 -13.28
N ASP A 258 3.47 -24.21 -13.15
CA ASP A 258 4.12 -24.56 -11.89
C ASP A 258 5.32 -23.66 -11.54
N GLU A 259 5.47 -22.55 -12.27
CA GLU A 259 6.56 -21.59 -12.02
C GLU A 259 6.45 -20.93 -10.64
N VAL A 260 5.21 -20.64 -10.21
CA VAL A 260 4.89 -20.07 -8.89
C VAL A 260 3.72 -20.83 -8.26
N PRO A 261 3.68 -21.00 -6.92
CA PRO A 261 2.64 -21.77 -6.23
C PRO A 261 1.33 -20.97 -6.07
N LEU A 262 0.80 -20.47 -7.17
CA LEU A 262 -0.43 -19.69 -7.21
C LEU A 262 -1.52 -20.37 -8.01
N VAL A 263 -2.76 -20.16 -7.60
CA VAL A 263 -3.96 -20.49 -8.38
C VAL A 263 -4.72 -19.21 -8.65
N ALA A 264 -4.90 -18.89 -9.93
CA ALA A 264 -5.77 -17.80 -10.36
C ALA A 264 -7.02 -18.39 -11.02
N PHE A 265 -8.18 -17.84 -10.74
CA PHE A 265 -9.41 -18.24 -11.40
C PHE A 265 -10.28 -17.03 -11.75
N GLU A 266 -11.01 -17.15 -12.82
CA GLU A 266 -12.00 -16.17 -13.30
C GLU A 266 -13.34 -16.88 -13.47
N ILE A 267 -14.42 -16.28 -13.00
CA ILE A 267 -15.77 -16.77 -13.19
C ILE A 267 -16.45 -15.89 -14.24
N LYS A 268 -16.83 -16.48 -15.36
CA LYS A 268 -17.63 -15.82 -16.39
C LYS A 268 -19.09 -16.22 -16.27
N LEU A 269 -19.95 -15.22 -16.15
CA LEU A 269 -21.40 -15.41 -16.19
C LEU A 269 -21.93 -14.86 -17.52
N ASP A 270 -22.79 -15.64 -18.16
CA ASP A 270 -23.49 -15.15 -19.34
C ASP A 270 -24.44 -14.03 -18.96
N GLY A 271 -24.34 -12.89 -19.67
CA GLY A 271 -25.13 -11.71 -19.35
C GLY A 271 -24.34 -10.41 -19.50
N GLY A 272 -24.41 -9.57 -18.48
CA GLY A 272 -23.72 -8.28 -18.45
C GLY A 272 -24.61 -7.12 -18.91
N MET A 273 -23.99 -5.97 -19.18
CA MET A 273 -24.71 -4.70 -19.46
C MET A 273 -25.72 -4.77 -20.60
N LEU A 274 -25.57 -5.67 -21.54
CA LEU A 274 -26.52 -5.86 -22.65
C LEU A 274 -27.88 -6.40 -22.18
N LEU A 275 -27.94 -7.02 -21.02
CA LEU A 275 -29.16 -7.53 -20.40
C LEU A 275 -29.71 -6.62 -19.31
N ASP A 276 -29.09 -5.47 -19.06
CA ASP A 276 -29.60 -4.50 -18.11
C ASP A 276 -30.99 -3.99 -18.58
N PRO A 277 -31.98 -3.92 -17.68
CA PRO A 277 -33.29 -3.38 -18.03
C PRO A 277 -33.18 -1.94 -18.49
N ALA A 278 -34.07 -1.54 -19.42
CA ALA A 278 -34.14 -0.15 -19.86
C ALA A 278 -34.29 0.82 -18.67
N GLY A 279 -33.45 1.83 -18.60
CA GLY A 279 -33.38 2.81 -17.50
C GLY A 279 -32.63 2.33 -16.25
N LYS A 280 -32.02 1.14 -16.26
CA LYS A 280 -31.19 0.60 -15.17
C LYS A 280 -29.80 0.17 -15.65
N ALA A 281 -29.24 0.91 -16.61
CA ALA A 281 -27.88 0.66 -17.08
C ALA A 281 -26.87 0.70 -15.93
N GLY A 282 -25.96 -0.28 -15.88
CA GLY A 282 -24.97 -0.45 -14.80
C GLY A 282 -25.35 -1.47 -13.73
N THR A 283 -26.55 -2.07 -13.80
CA THR A 283 -27.00 -3.10 -12.84
C THR A 283 -26.02 -4.29 -12.79
N ALA A 284 -25.57 -4.78 -13.94
CA ALA A 284 -24.66 -5.91 -14.01
C ALA A 284 -23.28 -5.57 -13.40
N ASN A 285 -22.76 -4.38 -13.64
CA ASN A 285 -21.50 -3.94 -13.05
C ASN A 285 -21.60 -3.81 -11.52
N LEU A 286 -22.71 -3.18 -11.05
CA LEU A 286 -22.94 -3.05 -9.61
C LEU A 286 -23.09 -4.41 -8.93
N LEU A 287 -23.75 -5.38 -9.60
CA LEU A 287 -23.83 -6.76 -9.08
C LEU A 287 -22.45 -7.39 -8.94
N ALA A 288 -21.59 -7.26 -9.95
CA ALA A 288 -20.24 -7.81 -9.91
C ALA A 288 -19.41 -7.23 -8.74
N GLU A 289 -19.50 -5.92 -8.53
CA GLU A 289 -18.81 -5.27 -7.40
C GLU A 289 -19.38 -5.68 -6.03
N LEU A 290 -20.69 -5.86 -5.92
CA LEU A 290 -21.32 -6.26 -4.66
C LEU A 290 -21.06 -7.71 -4.28
N LEU A 291 -20.82 -8.59 -5.26
CA LEU A 291 -20.44 -9.99 -4.98
C LEU A 291 -19.07 -10.14 -4.34
N LEU A 292 -18.21 -9.12 -4.43
CA LEU A 292 -16.86 -9.10 -3.86
C LEU A 292 -16.79 -8.40 -2.50
N LYS A 293 -17.92 -7.89 -1.99
CA LYS A 293 -18.03 -7.19 -0.69
C LYS A 293 -18.51 -8.12 0.40
#